data_9151b214b9c6a42625662c146bb35a2c
#
_entry.id   9151b214b9c6a42625662c146bb35a2c
#
_cell.length_a   1.000
_cell.length_b   1.000
_cell.length_c   1.000
_cell.angle_alpha   90.00
_cell.angle_beta   90.00
_cell.angle_gamma   90.00
#
_symmetry.space_group_name_H-M   'P 1'
#
loop_
_entity.id
_entity.type
_entity.pdbx_description
1 polymer ?
#
loop_
_entity_poly.entity_id
_entity_poly.type
_entity_poly.pdbx_seq_one_letter_code
_entity_poly.pdbx_strand_id
1 'polypeptide(L)'
;GNLKDITIRALITLKNCDLIACEDTRVTQKLLSSYKIKAKITSYHDFTPEEKLLKLIKKMEEGESIALVSDAGTPLISDPGYKLVVLALKKNLPVIPIPGPSALTASIATSGLKSEKFFFFGYLPSKENKKINALKSLTNIQSSLIFFESSKRLQNTLKNMFSIFGNRKCVVSRELTKYYETFYRGDLKKISMESLKINLKGEITVIIDKPDEESSSEKIILENEKLKKIFSFSKNKISTKNLSTLLSIIYKKPKKFFYSQAIKFFK
;
A
#
# COMPACT_ATOMS: atom_id res chain seq x y z
N GLY A 1 -18.07 -2.94 -0.78
CA GLY A 1 -17.71 -4.32 -1.08
C GLY A 1 -18.91 -5.24 -1.26
N ASN A 2 -18.70 -6.55 -1.16
CA ASN A 2 -19.78 -7.52 -1.19
C ASN A 2 -20.45 -7.60 0.19
N LEU A 3 -21.79 -7.45 0.24
CA LEU A 3 -22.53 -7.53 1.49
C LEU A 3 -22.33 -8.87 2.22
N LYS A 4 -22.14 -9.96 1.47
CA LYS A 4 -21.94 -11.30 2.05
C LYS A 4 -20.59 -11.51 2.74
N ASP A 5 -19.64 -10.57 2.57
CA ASP A 5 -18.31 -10.67 3.21
C ASP A 5 -18.31 -10.11 4.64
N ILE A 6 -19.39 -9.49 5.10
CA ILE A 6 -19.49 -9.01 6.47
C ILE A 6 -19.52 -10.19 7.44
N THR A 7 -18.77 -10.09 8.54
CA THR A 7 -18.75 -11.16 9.55
C THR A 7 -19.97 -11.10 10.45
N ILE A 8 -20.38 -12.25 10.98
CA ILE A 8 -21.47 -12.36 11.97
C ILE A 8 -21.19 -11.45 13.17
N ARG A 9 -19.91 -11.41 13.65
CA ARG A 9 -19.53 -10.55 14.76
C ARG A 9 -19.70 -9.07 14.44
N ALA A 10 -19.37 -8.64 13.20
CA ALA A 10 -19.62 -7.26 12.77
C ALA A 10 -21.11 -6.92 12.80
N LEU A 11 -21.98 -7.81 12.31
CA LEU A 11 -23.43 -7.60 12.34
C LEU A 11 -23.97 -7.51 13.77
N ILE A 12 -23.50 -8.37 14.68
CA ILE A 12 -23.87 -8.33 16.09
C ILE A 12 -23.42 -7.01 16.73
N THR A 13 -22.20 -6.59 16.46
CA THR A 13 -21.64 -5.32 16.96
C THR A 13 -22.46 -4.12 16.47
N LEU A 14 -22.75 -4.05 15.17
CA LEU A 14 -23.55 -2.96 14.59
C LEU A 14 -24.98 -2.91 15.11
N LYS A 15 -25.56 -4.07 15.48
CA LYS A 15 -26.90 -4.15 16.06
C LYS A 15 -26.95 -3.66 17.51
N ASN A 16 -25.87 -3.86 18.27
CA ASN A 16 -25.84 -3.64 19.72
C ASN A 16 -25.11 -2.37 20.14
N CYS A 17 -24.38 -1.68 19.26
CA CYS A 17 -23.73 -0.42 19.60
C CYS A 17 -24.74 0.74 19.69
N ASP A 18 -24.43 1.73 20.50
CA ASP A 18 -25.29 2.91 20.75
C ASP A 18 -25.23 3.89 19.58
N LEU A 19 -24.06 3.96 18.88
CA LEU A 19 -23.83 4.87 17.76
C LEU A 19 -22.87 4.27 16.75
N ILE A 20 -23.11 4.53 15.48
CA ILE A 20 -22.19 4.18 14.38
C ILE A 20 -21.60 5.48 13.80
N ALA A 21 -20.29 5.63 13.89
CA ALA A 21 -19.52 6.66 13.22
C ALA A 21 -19.08 6.11 11.85
N CYS A 22 -19.42 6.81 10.75
CA CYS A 22 -19.20 6.30 9.40
C CYS A 22 -18.78 7.41 8.42
N GLU A 23 -18.06 7.04 7.38
CA GLU A 23 -17.55 7.96 6.37
C GLU A 23 -18.71 8.57 5.56
N ASP A 24 -19.49 7.76 4.87
CA ASP A 24 -20.73 8.16 4.20
C ASP A 24 -21.95 7.47 4.83
N THR A 25 -22.81 8.30 5.43
CA THR A 25 -24.03 7.82 6.08
C THR A 25 -24.98 7.11 5.11
N ARG A 26 -24.96 7.49 3.82
CA ARG A 26 -25.82 6.86 2.78
C ARG A 26 -25.35 5.44 2.47
N VAL A 27 -24.03 5.22 2.40
CA VAL A 27 -23.43 3.88 2.18
C VAL A 27 -23.71 2.99 3.37
N THR A 28 -23.44 3.49 4.58
CA THR A 28 -23.69 2.77 5.81
C THR A 28 -25.17 2.44 5.99
N GLN A 29 -26.09 3.37 5.69
CA GLN A 29 -27.54 3.13 5.77
C GLN A 29 -27.99 2.01 4.83
N LYS A 30 -27.43 1.90 3.62
CA LYS A 30 -27.70 0.76 2.70
C LYS A 30 -27.30 -0.57 3.31
N LEU A 31 -26.09 -0.62 3.93
CA LEU A 31 -25.62 -1.81 4.62
C LEU A 31 -26.57 -2.21 5.76
N LEU A 32 -26.89 -1.27 6.65
CA LEU A 32 -27.77 -1.52 7.79
C LEU A 32 -29.17 -1.99 7.34
N SER A 33 -29.74 -1.34 6.32
CA SER A 33 -31.03 -1.70 5.77
C SER A 33 -31.04 -3.11 5.18
N SER A 34 -29.95 -3.53 4.51
CA SER A 34 -29.81 -4.87 3.93
C SER A 34 -29.87 -5.98 5.01
N TYR A 35 -29.44 -5.66 6.22
CA TYR A 35 -29.46 -6.58 7.37
C TYR A 35 -30.56 -6.27 8.39
N LYS A 36 -31.48 -5.37 8.05
CA LYS A 36 -32.58 -4.95 8.92
C LYS A 36 -32.12 -4.45 10.30
N ILE A 37 -30.95 -3.79 10.33
CA ILE A 37 -30.37 -3.20 11.56
C ILE A 37 -30.86 -1.75 11.68
N LYS A 38 -31.44 -1.41 12.83
CA LYS A 38 -31.79 -0.04 13.18
C LYS A 38 -30.77 0.48 14.17
N ALA A 39 -29.97 1.46 13.77
CA ALA A 39 -28.95 2.07 14.60
C ALA A 39 -28.86 3.59 14.35
N LYS A 40 -28.42 4.34 15.35
CA LYS A 40 -28.07 5.75 15.19
C LYS A 40 -26.76 5.85 14.42
N ILE A 41 -26.71 6.73 13.41
CA ILE A 41 -25.50 6.94 12.62
C ILE A 41 -25.08 8.40 12.66
N THR A 42 -23.75 8.65 12.59
CA THR A 42 -23.18 9.98 12.48
C THR A 42 -22.02 9.98 11.48
N SER A 43 -21.88 11.05 10.70
CA SER A 43 -20.73 11.16 9.78
C SER A 43 -19.44 11.38 10.55
N TYR A 44 -18.37 10.73 10.09
CA TYR A 44 -17.01 10.86 10.59
C TYR A 44 -16.03 10.75 9.42
N HIS A 45 -15.10 11.70 9.29
CA HIS A 45 -14.03 11.72 8.29
C HIS A 45 -12.79 12.45 8.86
N ASP A 46 -11.67 12.40 8.18
CA ASP A 46 -10.41 12.99 8.68
C ASP A 46 -10.46 14.49 8.93
N PHE A 47 -11.40 15.19 8.29
CA PHE A 47 -11.66 16.62 8.46
C PHE A 47 -12.80 16.91 9.48
N THR A 48 -13.23 15.89 10.23
CA THR A 48 -14.25 16.08 11.27
C THR A 48 -13.76 17.12 12.29
N PRO A 49 -14.54 18.15 12.62
CA PRO A 49 -14.17 19.17 13.58
C PRO A 49 -13.84 18.57 14.96
N GLU A 50 -12.88 19.15 15.64
CA GLU A 50 -12.40 18.66 16.95
C GLU A 50 -13.53 18.59 17.99
N GLU A 51 -14.44 19.57 18.01
CA GLU A 51 -15.61 19.55 18.89
C GLU A 51 -16.47 18.29 18.72
N LYS A 52 -16.66 17.85 17.48
CA LYS A 52 -17.41 16.63 17.20
C LYS A 52 -16.67 15.39 17.66
N LEU A 53 -15.35 15.35 17.48
CA LEU A 53 -14.51 14.28 18.02
C LEU A 53 -14.61 14.21 19.55
N LEU A 54 -14.50 15.33 20.23
CA LEU A 54 -14.61 15.41 21.69
C LEU A 54 -16.00 14.98 22.18
N LYS A 55 -17.06 15.31 21.44
CA LYS A 55 -18.42 14.81 21.74
C LYS A 55 -18.51 13.29 21.63
N LEU A 56 -17.87 12.68 20.63
CA LEU A 56 -17.82 11.21 20.53
C LEU A 56 -17.05 10.58 21.68
N ILE A 57 -15.91 11.17 22.05
CA ILE A 57 -15.11 10.71 23.19
C ILE A 57 -15.92 10.79 24.49
N LYS A 58 -16.56 11.95 24.72
CA LYS A 58 -17.40 12.13 25.92
C LYS A 58 -18.49 11.06 26.05
N LYS A 59 -19.18 10.75 24.94
CA LYS A 59 -20.18 9.67 24.92
C LYS A 59 -19.58 8.32 25.34
N MET A 60 -18.38 7.99 24.86
CA MET A 60 -17.69 6.76 25.26
C MET A 60 -17.26 6.79 26.74
N GLU A 61 -16.82 7.95 27.27
CA GLU A 61 -16.54 8.14 28.71
C GLU A 61 -17.82 7.97 29.57
N GLU A 62 -19.00 8.29 29.01
CA GLU A 62 -20.29 8.10 29.64
C GLU A 62 -20.84 6.65 29.50
N GLY A 63 -20.08 5.75 28.86
CA GLY A 63 -20.39 4.33 28.73
C GLY A 63 -21.07 3.95 27.41
N GLU A 64 -21.32 4.87 26.48
CA GLU A 64 -21.84 4.54 25.16
C GLU A 64 -20.79 3.80 24.31
N SER A 65 -21.22 2.77 23.61
CA SER A 65 -20.40 2.04 22.63
C SER A 65 -20.50 2.66 21.25
N ILE A 66 -19.38 2.94 20.59
CA ILE A 66 -19.34 3.53 19.25
C ILE A 66 -18.66 2.56 18.27
N ALA A 67 -19.36 2.17 17.22
CA ALA A 67 -18.78 1.41 16.12
C ALA A 67 -18.25 2.39 15.04
N LEU A 68 -16.97 2.28 14.69
CA LEU A 68 -16.39 2.99 13.55
C LEU A 68 -16.44 2.10 12.31
N VAL A 69 -16.98 2.63 11.20
CA VAL A 69 -17.06 1.92 9.92
C VAL A 69 -16.56 2.79 8.77
N SER A 70 -15.92 2.19 7.78
CA SER A 70 -15.57 2.79 6.49
C SER A 70 -16.56 2.35 5.40
N ASP A 71 -16.54 3.02 4.26
CA ASP A 71 -17.42 2.72 3.14
C ASP A 71 -17.14 1.34 2.53
N ALA A 72 -15.88 0.88 2.58
CA ALA A 72 -15.47 -0.45 2.16
C ALA A 72 -14.19 -0.88 2.90
N GLY A 73 -14.03 -2.17 3.19
CA GLY A 73 -12.84 -2.70 3.83
C GLY A 73 -12.80 -2.44 5.34
N THR A 74 -11.60 -2.16 5.85
CA THR A 74 -11.32 -2.00 7.29
C THR A 74 -10.96 -0.56 7.59
N PRO A 75 -11.62 0.12 8.54
CA PRO A 75 -11.27 1.47 8.96
C PRO A 75 -9.78 1.65 9.24
N LEU A 76 -9.24 2.84 9.05
CA LEU A 76 -7.83 3.24 9.17
C LEU A 76 -6.89 2.70 8.06
N ILE A 77 -7.28 1.71 7.30
CA ILE A 77 -6.45 1.16 6.21
C ILE A 77 -6.73 1.94 4.91
N SER A 78 -6.11 3.09 4.75
CA SER A 78 -6.39 4.11 3.72
C SER A 78 -7.75 4.81 3.87
N ASP A 79 -8.38 4.66 5.01
CA ASP A 79 -9.69 5.19 5.37
C ASP A 79 -9.61 6.05 6.66
N PRO A 80 -10.61 6.91 6.93
CA PRO A 80 -10.67 7.70 8.15
C PRO A 80 -10.73 6.84 9.43
N GLY A 81 -10.23 7.42 10.55
CA GLY A 81 -10.36 6.75 11.86
C GLY A 81 -9.23 7.04 12.84
N TYR A 82 -8.04 7.33 12.34
CA TYR A 82 -6.84 7.46 13.15
C TYR A 82 -7.00 8.42 14.35
N LYS A 83 -7.56 9.61 14.12
CA LYS A 83 -7.71 10.62 15.17
C LYS A 83 -8.63 10.13 16.31
N LEU A 84 -9.75 9.50 15.96
CA LEU A 84 -10.71 8.99 16.95
C LEU A 84 -10.09 7.88 17.79
N VAL A 85 -9.39 6.92 17.15
CA VAL A 85 -8.71 5.83 17.86
C VAL A 85 -7.62 6.36 18.79
N VAL A 86 -6.79 7.31 18.33
CA VAL A 86 -5.74 7.91 19.17
C VAL A 86 -6.33 8.64 20.38
N LEU A 87 -7.43 9.38 20.20
CA LEU A 87 -8.09 10.07 21.32
C LEU A 87 -8.71 9.08 22.31
N ALA A 88 -9.36 8.03 21.82
CA ALA A 88 -9.91 6.98 22.69
C ALA A 88 -8.82 6.31 23.53
N LEU A 89 -7.69 5.94 22.92
CA LEU A 89 -6.55 5.35 23.64
C LEU A 89 -5.93 6.30 24.66
N LYS A 90 -5.82 7.59 24.34
CA LYS A 90 -5.33 8.62 25.32
C LYS A 90 -6.24 8.76 26.54
N LYS A 91 -7.52 8.40 26.40
CA LYS A 91 -8.51 8.42 27.47
C LYS A 91 -8.68 7.05 28.14
N ASN A 92 -7.80 6.08 27.84
CA ASN A 92 -7.87 4.69 28.32
C ASN A 92 -9.20 3.99 27.98
N LEU A 93 -9.88 4.42 26.91
CA LEU A 93 -11.07 3.78 26.42
C LEU A 93 -10.69 2.52 25.58
N PRO A 94 -11.40 1.39 25.75
CA PRO A 94 -11.10 0.17 25.01
C PRO A 94 -11.36 0.35 23.51
N VAL A 95 -10.41 -0.07 22.67
CA VAL A 95 -10.55 -0.13 21.22
C VAL A 95 -10.53 -1.60 20.80
N ILE A 96 -11.67 -2.11 20.32
CA ILE A 96 -11.87 -3.52 20.04
C ILE A 96 -11.86 -3.74 18.52
N PRO A 97 -10.93 -4.53 17.97
CA PRO A 97 -10.91 -4.83 16.54
C PRO A 97 -12.02 -5.82 16.17
N ILE A 98 -12.77 -5.51 15.13
CA ILE A 98 -13.74 -6.40 14.52
C ILE A 98 -13.18 -6.82 13.15
N PRO A 99 -12.66 -8.04 12.98
CA PRO A 99 -12.20 -8.53 11.69
C PRO A 99 -13.30 -8.50 10.63
N GLY A 100 -12.90 -8.14 9.42
CA GLY A 100 -13.83 -8.02 8.30
C GLY A 100 -13.12 -8.08 6.95
N PRO A 101 -13.82 -7.72 5.87
CA PRO A 101 -13.26 -7.72 4.53
C PRO A 101 -12.09 -6.74 4.41
N SER A 102 -11.09 -7.13 3.61
CA SER A 102 -9.95 -6.28 3.32
C SER A 102 -9.41 -6.57 1.92
N ALA A 103 -9.43 -5.58 1.04
CA ALA A 103 -8.88 -5.70 -0.30
C ALA A 103 -7.37 -5.99 -0.27
N LEU A 104 -6.65 -5.50 0.75
CA LEU A 104 -5.24 -5.77 0.97
C LEU A 104 -4.97 -7.27 1.12
N THR A 105 -5.62 -7.93 2.08
CA THR A 105 -5.42 -9.37 2.35
C THR A 105 -6.01 -10.24 1.25
N ALA A 106 -7.19 -9.90 0.73
CA ALA A 106 -7.81 -10.63 -0.37
C ALA A 106 -6.93 -10.62 -1.63
N SER A 107 -6.36 -9.46 -1.99
CA SER A 107 -5.53 -9.35 -3.19
C SER A 107 -4.22 -10.13 -3.07
N ILE A 108 -3.52 -10.07 -1.93
CA ILE A 108 -2.25 -10.78 -1.78
C ILE A 108 -2.47 -12.29 -1.70
N ALA A 109 -3.51 -12.75 -1.01
CA ALA A 109 -3.85 -14.18 -0.90
C ALA A 109 -4.17 -14.82 -2.27
N THR A 110 -4.68 -14.02 -3.22
CA THR A 110 -5.07 -14.49 -4.57
C THR A 110 -4.06 -14.12 -5.66
N SER A 111 -2.99 -13.41 -5.31
CA SER A 111 -2.02 -12.90 -6.28
C SER A 111 -1.19 -13.98 -6.97
N GLY A 112 -0.84 -15.07 -6.25
CA GLY A 112 0.15 -16.06 -6.68
C GLY A 112 1.61 -15.56 -6.57
N LEU A 113 1.83 -14.42 -5.92
CA LEU A 113 3.15 -13.90 -5.59
C LEU A 113 3.57 -14.32 -4.17
N LYS A 114 4.87 -14.25 -3.86
CA LYS A 114 5.36 -14.56 -2.50
C LYS A 114 4.82 -13.53 -1.52
N SER A 115 4.10 -14.00 -0.50
CA SER A 115 3.37 -13.17 0.47
C SER A 115 3.96 -13.14 1.87
N GLU A 116 5.08 -13.85 2.12
CA GLU A 116 5.74 -13.90 3.44
C GLU A 116 6.11 -12.52 3.98
N LYS A 117 6.52 -11.63 3.08
CA LYS A 117 6.86 -10.23 3.39
C LYS A 117 6.22 -9.34 2.35
N PHE A 118 5.42 -8.40 2.81
CA PHE A 118 4.85 -7.37 1.94
C PHE A 118 4.89 -6.00 2.60
N PHE A 119 4.95 -4.97 1.78
CA PHE A 119 4.86 -3.59 2.20
C PHE A 119 3.62 -2.96 1.56
N PHE A 120 2.69 -2.53 2.39
CA PHE A 120 1.50 -1.80 1.94
C PHE A 120 1.78 -0.30 1.95
N PHE A 121 1.69 0.33 0.80
CA PHE A 121 1.89 1.77 0.63
C PHE A 121 0.56 2.55 0.71
N GLY A 122 -0.56 1.94 0.35
CA GLY A 122 -1.82 2.65 0.14
C GLY A 122 -1.86 3.37 -1.21
N TYR A 123 -2.46 4.56 -1.27
CA TYR A 123 -2.55 5.36 -2.49
C TYR A 123 -1.28 6.17 -2.73
N LEU A 124 -0.77 6.11 -3.95
CA LEU A 124 0.34 6.96 -4.39
C LEU A 124 -0.11 8.43 -4.51
N PRO A 125 0.80 9.39 -4.26
CA PRO A 125 0.52 10.81 -4.44
C PRO A 125 -0.05 11.12 -5.82
N SER A 126 -1.00 12.06 -5.90
CA SER A 126 -1.62 12.48 -7.17
C SER A 126 -0.66 13.27 -8.06
N LYS A 127 0.22 14.08 -7.46
CA LYS A 127 1.22 14.88 -8.20
C LYS A 127 2.32 13.97 -8.73
N GLU A 128 2.60 14.04 -10.05
CA GLU A 128 3.50 13.13 -10.77
C GLU A 128 4.90 13.04 -10.14
N ASN A 129 5.55 14.18 -9.88
CA ASN A 129 6.89 14.21 -9.28
C ASN A 129 6.91 13.55 -7.89
N LYS A 130 5.87 13.76 -7.07
CA LYS A 130 5.77 13.12 -5.74
C LYS A 130 5.57 11.61 -5.87
N LYS A 131 4.77 11.16 -6.85
CA LYS A 131 4.56 9.75 -7.17
C LYS A 131 5.87 9.07 -7.56
N ILE A 132 6.61 9.66 -8.51
CA ILE A 132 7.91 9.16 -8.96
C ILE A 132 8.90 9.05 -7.79
N ASN A 133 8.98 10.07 -6.94
CA ASN A 133 9.86 10.05 -5.77
C ASN A 133 9.46 8.96 -4.75
N ALA A 134 8.16 8.80 -4.51
CA ALA A 134 7.64 7.72 -3.67
C ALA A 134 7.99 6.34 -4.24
N LEU A 135 7.79 6.11 -5.55
CA LEU A 135 8.18 4.85 -6.18
C LEU A 135 9.71 4.60 -6.09
N LYS A 136 10.53 5.63 -6.34
CA LYS A 136 11.99 5.52 -6.22
C LYS A 136 12.43 5.10 -4.81
N SER A 137 11.80 5.60 -3.75
CA SER A 137 12.13 5.22 -2.37
C SER A 137 11.81 3.76 -2.06
N LEU A 138 10.94 3.12 -2.84
CA LEU A 138 10.53 1.73 -2.66
C LEU A 138 11.36 0.72 -3.46
N THR A 139 12.27 1.17 -4.32
CA THR A 139 13.00 0.31 -5.26
C THR A 139 13.78 -0.81 -4.57
N ASN A 140 14.33 -0.53 -3.38
CA ASN A 140 15.21 -1.44 -2.64
C ASN A 140 14.51 -2.29 -1.59
N ILE A 141 13.19 -2.16 -1.44
CA ILE A 141 12.43 -2.93 -0.46
C ILE A 141 12.35 -4.39 -0.91
N GLN A 142 12.90 -5.30 -0.10
CA GLN A 142 12.95 -6.75 -0.35
C GLN A 142 11.66 -7.45 0.06
N SER A 143 10.53 -6.94 -0.44
CA SER A 143 9.20 -7.50 -0.20
C SER A 143 8.27 -7.20 -1.36
N SER A 144 7.14 -7.90 -1.45
CA SER A 144 6.06 -7.52 -2.36
C SER A 144 5.50 -6.15 -1.97
N LEU A 145 5.26 -5.29 -2.96
CA LEU A 145 4.72 -3.94 -2.76
C LEU A 145 3.25 -3.91 -3.14
N ILE A 146 2.40 -3.39 -2.27
CA ILE A 146 0.95 -3.34 -2.49
C ILE A 146 0.47 -1.90 -2.49
N PHE A 147 -0.31 -1.54 -3.49
CA PHE A 147 -0.85 -0.20 -3.69
C PHE A 147 -2.36 -0.27 -3.95
N PHE A 148 -3.10 0.69 -3.42
CA PHE A 148 -4.42 1.00 -3.92
C PHE A 148 -4.30 2.04 -5.05
N GLU A 149 -5.13 1.91 -6.08
CA GLU A 149 -5.10 2.86 -7.20
C GLU A 149 -6.49 3.08 -7.79
N SER A 150 -6.70 4.25 -8.31
CA SER A 150 -7.92 4.56 -9.06
C SER A 150 -7.81 4.12 -10.52
N SER A 151 -8.92 3.73 -11.10
CA SER A 151 -8.99 3.31 -12.51
C SER A 151 -8.44 4.36 -13.48
N LYS A 152 -8.71 5.64 -13.21
CA LYS A 152 -8.25 6.78 -14.05
C LYS A 152 -6.73 6.94 -14.04
N ARG A 153 -6.06 6.56 -12.96
CA ARG A 153 -4.62 6.76 -12.77
C ARG A 153 -3.80 5.51 -13.08
N LEU A 154 -4.43 4.34 -13.09
CA LEU A 154 -3.78 3.04 -13.17
C LEU A 154 -2.74 2.96 -14.29
N GLN A 155 -3.11 3.33 -15.50
CA GLN A 155 -2.25 3.24 -16.68
C GLN A 155 -0.94 4.01 -16.51
N ASN A 156 -1.04 5.27 -16.07
CA ASN A 156 0.14 6.10 -15.84
C ASN A 156 0.97 5.56 -14.69
N THR A 157 0.32 5.08 -13.63
CA THR A 157 0.99 4.47 -12.47
C THR A 157 1.77 3.21 -12.87
N LEU A 158 1.19 2.32 -13.67
CA LEU A 158 1.88 1.11 -14.16
C LEU A 158 3.07 1.44 -15.06
N LYS A 159 2.98 2.46 -15.92
CA LYS A 159 4.11 2.94 -16.73
C LYS A 159 5.26 3.44 -15.84
N ASN A 160 4.95 4.22 -14.81
CA ASN A 160 5.95 4.71 -13.87
C ASN A 160 6.59 3.59 -13.06
N MET A 161 5.77 2.63 -12.60
CA MET A 161 6.25 1.44 -11.92
C MET A 161 7.20 0.63 -12.80
N PHE A 162 6.85 0.41 -14.07
CA PHE A 162 7.71 -0.29 -15.02
C PHE A 162 9.04 0.44 -15.26
N SER A 163 9.00 1.75 -15.44
CA SER A 163 10.19 2.57 -15.64
C SER A 163 11.14 2.55 -14.42
N ILE A 164 10.59 2.48 -13.20
CA ILE A 164 11.36 2.59 -11.95
C ILE A 164 11.76 1.21 -11.40
N PHE A 165 10.84 0.26 -11.36
CA PHE A 165 11.07 -1.07 -10.78
C PHE A 165 11.61 -2.09 -11.79
N GLY A 166 11.56 -1.77 -13.09
CA GLY A 166 11.86 -2.74 -14.15
C GLY A 166 10.74 -3.75 -14.36
N ASN A 167 11.05 -4.87 -15.01
CA ASN A 167 10.04 -5.86 -15.42
C ASN A 167 9.81 -6.91 -14.34
N ARG A 168 9.33 -6.50 -13.16
CA ARG A 168 8.91 -7.42 -12.08
C ARG A 168 7.57 -8.06 -12.40
N LYS A 169 7.26 -9.19 -11.78
CA LYS A 169 5.91 -9.74 -11.78
C LYS A 169 4.94 -8.78 -11.10
N CYS A 170 3.74 -8.71 -11.66
CA CYS A 170 2.70 -7.79 -11.23
C CYS A 170 1.33 -8.45 -11.27
N VAL A 171 0.50 -8.11 -10.31
CA VAL A 171 -0.92 -8.48 -10.30
C VAL A 171 -1.74 -7.23 -10.10
N VAL A 172 -2.73 -7.04 -10.96
CA VAL A 172 -3.75 -6.02 -10.82
C VAL A 172 -5.06 -6.70 -10.52
N SER A 173 -5.59 -6.50 -9.31
CA SER A 173 -6.89 -6.99 -8.87
C SER A 173 -7.90 -5.86 -8.98
N ARG A 174 -9.03 -6.11 -9.62
CA ARG A 174 -10.09 -5.13 -9.83
C ARG A 174 -11.38 -5.62 -9.23
N GLU A 175 -12.12 -4.72 -8.56
CA GLU A 175 -13.46 -4.96 -8.03
C GLU A 175 -13.55 -6.25 -7.22
N LEU A 176 -12.56 -6.48 -6.33
CA LEU A 176 -12.49 -7.69 -5.49
C LEU A 176 -13.81 -7.95 -4.77
N THR A 177 -14.23 -9.21 -4.81
CA THR A 177 -15.47 -9.74 -4.24
C THR A 177 -16.77 -9.20 -4.87
N LYS A 178 -16.69 -8.31 -5.87
CA LYS A 178 -17.84 -7.74 -6.56
C LYS A 178 -18.13 -8.50 -7.88
N TYR A 179 -19.24 -8.15 -8.53
CA TYR A 179 -19.71 -8.82 -9.77
C TYR A 179 -18.68 -8.79 -10.92
N TYR A 180 -17.90 -7.70 -11.02
CA TYR A 180 -16.88 -7.54 -12.04
C TYR A 180 -15.46 -7.83 -11.54
N GLU A 181 -15.32 -8.70 -10.54
CA GLU A 181 -14.02 -9.12 -10.05
C GLU A 181 -13.14 -9.65 -11.19
N THR A 182 -11.95 -9.10 -11.31
CA THR A 182 -11.02 -9.45 -12.38
C THR A 182 -9.58 -9.37 -11.89
N PHE A 183 -8.75 -10.33 -12.33
CA PHE A 183 -7.32 -10.36 -12.04
C PHE A 183 -6.53 -10.33 -13.33
N TYR A 184 -5.58 -9.41 -13.41
CA TYR A 184 -4.57 -9.37 -14.47
C TYR A 184 -3.24 -9.77 -13.86
N ARG A 185 -2.67 -10.92 -14.29
CA ARG A 185 -1.42 -11.46 -13.77
C ARG A 185 -0.39 -11.54 -14.89
N GLY A 186 0.86 -11.14 -14.60
CA GLY A 186 1.95 -11.20 -15.56
C GLY A 186 3.12 -10.32 -15.17
N ASP A 187 3.93 -10.01 -16.17
CA ASP A 187 5.03 -9.06 -15.98
C ASP A 187 4.53 -7.63 -16.11
N LEU A 188 5.14 -6.73 -15.36
CA LEU A 188 4.76 -5.32 -15.29
C LEU A 188 4.78 -4.64 -16.68
N LYS A 189 5.74 -5.01 -17.55
CA LYS A 189 5.79 -4.55 -18.94
C LYS A 189 4.51 -4.92 -19.69
N LYS A 190 4.11 -6.19 -19.65
CA LYS A 190 2.92 -6.70 -20.35
C LYS A 190 1.66 -6.01 -19.82
N ILE A 191 1.45 -6.01 -18.50
CA ILE A 191 0.26 -5.42 -17.86
C ILE A 191 0.18 -3.91 -18.13
N SER A 192 1.29 -3.18 -18.12
CA SER A 192 1.30 -1.75 -18.43
C SER A 192 0.88 -1.44 -19.87
N MET A 193 1.18 -2.33 -20.82
CA MET A 193 0.77 -2.20 -22.21
C MET A 193 -0.69 -2.63 -22.44
N GLU A 194 -1.14 -3.70 -21.79
CA GLU A 194 -2.52 -4.19 -21.89
C GLU A 194 -3.52 -3.25 -21.23
N SER A 195 -3.16 -2.59 -20.15
CA SER A 195 -4.00 -1.59 -19.47
C SER A 195 -4.42 -0.42 -20.37
N LEU A 196 -3.67 -0.20 -21.47
CA LEU A 196 -4.03 0.79 -22.51
C LEU A 196 -5.33 0.44 -23.25
N LYS A 197 -5.66 -0.85 -23.34
CA LYS A 197 -6.78 -1.36 -24.16
C LYS A 197 -8.06 -1.55 -23.36
N ILE A 198 -8.01 -1.41 -22.03
CA ILE A 198 -9.13 -1.76 -21.15
C ILE A 198 -9.58 -0.50 -20.39
N ASN A 199 -10.80 -0.09 -20.62
CA ASN A 199 -11.43 0.98 -19.83
C ASN A 199 -11.86 0.42 -18.47
N LEU A 200 -10.88 0.32 -17.56
CA LEU A 200 -11.10 -0.20 -16.22
C LEU A 200 -11.86 0.83 -15.38
N LYS A 201 -13.01 0.45 -14.83
CA LYS A 201 -13.74 1.21 -13.81
C LYS A 201 -13.70 0.43 -12.50
N GLY A 202 -13.79 1.14 -11.38
CA GLY A 202 -13.88 0.53 -10.05
C GLY A 202 -12.60 0.63 -9.22
N GLU A 203 -12.58 -0.09 -8.10
CA GLU A 203 -11.48 -0.12 -7.15
C GLU A 203 -10.41 -1.10 -7.60
N ILE A 204 -9.16 -0.72 -7.43
CA ILE A 204 -8.02 -1.46 -7.94
C ILE A 204 -6.96 -1.61 -6.86
N THR A 205 -6.44 -2.83 -6.74
CA THR A 205 -5.24 -3.12 -5.95
C THR A 205 -4.14 -3.61 -6.91
N VAL A 206 -2.96 -3.00 -6.81
CA VAL A 206 -1.77 -3.38 -7.59
C VAL A 206 -0.75 -4.02 -6.66
N ILE A 207 -0.26 -5.19 -7.02
CA ILE A 207 0.82 -5.87 -6.30
C ILE A 207 2.00 -6.04 -7.25
N ILE A 208 3.17 -5.60 -6.80
CA ILE A 208 4.45 -5.77 -7.50
C ILE A 208 5.31 -6.73 -6.69
N ASP A 209 5.86 -7.75 -7.32
CA ASP A 209 6.74 -8.71 -6.65
C ASP A 209 8.03 -8.04 -6.13
N LYS A 210 8.68 -8.69 -5.18
CA LYS A 210 10.00 -8.26 -4.70
C LYS A 210 11.01 -8.16 -5.86
N PRO A 211 12.06 -7.35 -5.74
CA PRO A 211 13.14 -7.35 -6.71
C PRO A 211 13.80 -8.73 -6.79
N ASP A 212 14.17 -9.17 -7.99
CA ASP A 212 15.01 -10.36 -8.14
C ASP A 212 16.37 -10.14 -7.47
N GLU A 213 16.86 -11.13 -6.74
CA GLU A 213 18.11 -11.03 -5.98
C GLU A 213 19.31 -10.71 -6.87
N GLU A 214 19.33 -11.22 -8.09
CA GLU A 214 20.40 -10.98 -9.07
C GLU A 214 20.29 -9.61 -9.76
N SER A 215 19.08 -9.14 -10.08
CA SER A 215 18.89 -7.87 -10.78
C SER A 215 19.03 -6.64 -9.85
N SER A 216 18.72 -6.80 -8.57
CA SER A 216 18.83 -5.73 -7.59
C SER A 216 20.27 -5.39 -7.25
N SER A 217 21.18 -6.37 -7.32
CA SER A 217 22.59 -6.14 -6.93
C SER A 217 23.41 -5.41 -8.00
N GLU A 218 23.16 -5.62 -9.27
CA GLU A 218 24.00 -5.03 -10.34
C GLU A 218 23.53 -3.65 -10.82
N LYS A 219 22.22 -3.45 -11.02
CA LYS A 219 21.70 -2.15 -11.51
C LYS A 219 21.75 -1.04 -10.47
N ILE A 220 21.42 -1.34 -9.21
CA ILE A 220 21.36 -0.33 -8.14
C ILE A 220 22.73 0.33 -7.89
N ILE A 221 23.80 -0.40 -8.10
CA ILE A 221 25.15 0.10 -7.82
C ILE A 221 25.70 0.93 -8.98
N LEU A 222 25.39 0.60 -10.23
CA LEU A 222 25.83 1.37 -11.40
C LEU A 222 25.09 2.70 -11.59
N GLU A 223 23.82 2.76 -11.16
CA GLU A 223 23.00 4.00 -11.21
C GLU A 223 23.19 4.90 -9.98
N ASN A 224 23.90 4.43 -8.95
CA ASN A 224 24.16 5.22 -7.77
C ASN A 224 25.19 6.30 -8.09
N GLU A 225 24.75 7.56 -8.21
CA GLU A 225 25.63 8.71 -8.46
C GLU A 225 26.80 8.82 -7.47
N LYS A 226 26.62 8.34 -6.23
CA LYS A 226 27.70 8.30 -5.23
C LYS A 226 28.81 7.34 -5.65
N LEU A 227 28.47 6.19 -6.20
CA LEU A 227 29.45 5.20 -6.67
C LEU A 227 30.18 5.68 -7.92
N LYS A 228 29.48 6.31 -8.85
CA LYS A 228 30.10 6.97 -10.01
C LYS A 228 31.07 8.07 -9.57
N LYS A 229 30.71 8.89 -8.59
CA LYS A 229 31.61 9.91 -8.00
C LYS A 229 32.81 9.27 -7.33
N ILE A 230 32.64 8.16 -6.59
CA ILE A 230 33.75 7.43 -5.97
C ILE A 230 34.69 6.87 -7.05
N PHE A 231 34.17 6.23 -8.10
CA PHE A 231 34.99 5.73 -9.19
C PHE A 231 35.73 6.86 -9.92
N SER A 232 35.04 7.95 -10.25
CA SER A 232 35.68 9.12 -10.91
C SER A 232 36.79 9.72 -10.05
N PHE A 233 36.56 9.89 -8.75
CA PHE A 233 37.55 10.41 -7.80
C PHE A 233 38.73 9.47 -7.62
N SER A 234 38.51 8.17 -7.67
CA SER A 234 39.51 7.12 -7.44
C SER A 234 40.33 6.81 -8.69
N LYS A 235 39.91 7.28 -9.88
CA LYS A 235 40.61 7.06 -11.14
C LYS A 235 42.04 7.62 -11.03
N ASN A 236 43.04 6.80 -11.32
CA ASN A 236 44.48 7.12 -11.24
C ASN A 236 45.03 7.44 -9.83
N LYS A 237 44.20 7.33 -8.76
CA LYS A 237 44.64 7.59 -7.37
C LYS A 237 44.71 6.35 -6.51
N ILE A 238 43.82 5.38 -6.76
CA ILE A 238 43.75 4.14 -5.99
C ILE A 238 43.70 2.97 -6.97
N SER A 239 44.45 1.90 -6.68
CA SER A 239 44.38 0.71 -7.53
C SER A 239 42.99 0.09 -7.49
N THR A 240 42.51 -0.45 -8.62
CA THR A 240 41.23 -1.11 -8.77
C THR A 240 41.05 -2.21 -7.71
N LYS A 241 42.14 -2.90 -7.34
CA LYS A 241 42.14 -3.94 -6.31
C LYS A 241 41.81 -3.37 -4.91
N ASN A 242 42.46 -2.26 -4.54
CA ASN A 242 42.28 -1.60 -3.25
C ASN A 242 40.92 -0.94 -3.14
N LEU A 243 40.47 -0.25 -4.21
CA LEU A 243 39.15 0.34 -4.31
C LEU A 243 38.05 -0.72 -4.15
N SER A 244 38.19 -1.86 -4.81
CA SER A 244 37.22 -2.98 -4.71
C SER A 244 37.18 -3.58 -3.31
N THR A 245 38.32 -3.61 -2.61
CA THR A 245 38.37 -4.06 -1.21
C THR A 245 37.65 -3.10 -0.29
N LEU A 246 37.94 -1.78 -0.40
CA LEU A 246 37.24 -0.73 0.36
C LEU A 246 35.71 -0.78 0.16
N LEU A 247 35.29 -0.84 -1.11
CA LEU A 247 33.87 -0.89 -1.44
C LEU A 247 33.20 -2.18 -0.93
N SER A 248 33.92 -3.32 -0.93
CA SER A 248 33.40 -4.59 -0.38
C SER A 248 33.10 -4.50 1.11
N ILE A 249 33.94 -3.77 1.86
CA ILE A 249 33.76 -3.53 3.31
C ILE A 249 32.58 -2.57 3.54
N ILE A 250 32.56 -1.45 2.82
CA ILE A 250 31.51 -0.41 2.99
C ILE A 250 30.14 -0.94 2.64
N TYR A 251 30.02 -1.64 1.53
CA TYR A 251 28.73 -2.13 1.01
C TYR A 251 28.40 -3.56 1.40
N LYS A 252 29.25 -4.23 2.18
CA LYS A 252 29.09 -5.64 2.63
C LYS A 252 28.76 -6.60 1.46
N LYS A 253 29.48 -6.45 0.32
CA LYS A 253 29.31 -7.27 -0.88
C LYS A 253 30.66 -7.87 -1.34
N PRO A 254 30.63 -8.97 -2.12
CA PRO A 254 31.86 -9.62 -2.57
C PRO A 254 32.78 -8.66 -3.33
N LYS A 255 34.08 -8.69 -3.04
CA LYS A 255 35.12 -7.90 -3.71
C LYS A 255 35.09 -8.06 -5.23
N LYS A 256 34.87 -9.28 -5.73
CA LYS A 256 34.79 -9.62 -7.15
C LYS A 256 33.75 -8.79 -7.87
N PHE A 257 32.64 -8.49 -7.20
CA PHE A 257 31.56 -7.64 -7.72
C PHE A 257 32.06 -6.21 -8.01
N PHE A 258 32.68 -5.54 -7.04
CA PHE A 258 33.19 -4.17 -7.25
C PHE A 258 34.36 -4.10 -8.21
N TYR A 259 35.17 -5.15 -8.27
CA TYR A 259 36.28 -5.26 -9.22
C TYR A 259 35.78 -5.24 -10.67
N SER A 260 34.77 -6.05 -10.98
CA SER A 260 34.15 -6.08 -12.32
C SER A 260 33.49 -4.76 -12.69
N GLN A 261 32.85 -4.08 -11.73
CA GLN A 261 32.24 -2.77 -11.94
C GLN A 261 33.28 -1.67 -12.19
N ALA A 262 34.35 -1.65 -11.41
CA ALA A 262 35.44 -0.69 -11.59
C ALA A 262 36.11 -0.85 -12.96
N ILE A 263 36.35 -2.05 -13.43
CA ILE A 263 36.90 -2.30 -14.78
C ILE A 263 35.95 -1.78 -15.87
N LYS A 264 34.61 -2.02 -15.74
CA LYS A 264 33.63 -1.50 -16.69
C LYS A 264 33.56 0.02 -16.71
N PHE A 265 33.80 0.68 -15.56
CA PHE A 265 33.74 2.13 -15.43
C PHE A 265 35.05 2.82 -15.93
N PHE A 266 36.20 2.17 -15.78
CA PHE A 266 37.50 2.74 -16.15
C PHE A 266 37.88 2.47 -17.60
N LYS A 267 37.17 1.52 -18.28
CA LYS A 267 37.24 1.38 -19.74
C LYS A 267 36.48 2.51 -20.43
#